data_e797107dbb2b45ca66caac6642b8b5be
#
_entry.id   e797107dbb2b45ca66caac6642b8b5be
#
_cell.length_a   1.000
_cell.length_b   1.000
_cell.length_c   1.000
_cell.angle_alpha   90.00
_cell.angle_beta   90.00
_cell.angle_gamma   90.00
#
_symmetry.space_group_name_H-M   'P 1'
#
loop_
_entity.id
_entity.type
_entity.pdbx_description
1 polymer ?
#
loop_
_entity_poly.entity_id
_entity_poly.type
_entity_poly.pdbx_seq_one_letter_code
_entity_poly.pdbx_strand_id
1 'polypeptide(L)'
;MMGEKNEKRNGIERRDFLMAAAAAAAAGAVHPLALEATDPAFPRWIEQEQEAASPIQLGQGEHPALVFQAYPGGTGSLMEKLWREHGPRMFDRPAIRVRPWRGAVPTNEEDIAFLPVHRLSALVRSRRISSVDLTEIYLDRIKRYDPILLCAVTILEDRAREEAQQADIDLRSGNWRGPLHGIPYGVKDLFSVTGARTTWGSAEFENQVINEDAELVVRLREAGAVLIAKLATGEFASGDRWFRGRTKNPWNVQEGSSGSSAGPGSATAAGCVAFSIGTETRGSIVSPSRRNGLSALRPTFGRVSRYGGMVLSWSMDKAGPMCRTIEDCALVFNEIHGASEQDPATITAPFIFDRRPDVGSYRIGFTDDAPESFLEKLSDLGANLKEMNELPEFRSDQLGADSAAAFDYHVAPGGVEPEPIPQDLEEGEARRRGRFRRGRDARAMDYVNGQRRRLIFMKRMQEAMDGFDMFVSGSGEVGLTNDTGHPATIVQYDFGVRNPDSETPTTMPLTTTIVGDLFADDKILNVAHAFQSVTDWHLRRPTLPDM
;
A
#
# COMPACT_ATOMS: atom_id res chain seq x y z
N MET A 1 -26.62 -78.00 7.30
CA MET A 1 -27.31 -77.11 8.27
C MET A 1 -26.38 -75.94 8.53
N MET A 2 -26.57 -74.84 7.88
CA MET A 2 -26.20 -73.49 8.28
C MET A 2 -26.49 -72.58 7.08
N GLY A 3 -27.39 -71.63 7.28
CA GLY A 3 -27.90 -70.79 6.19
C GLY A 3 -26.98 -69.63 5.95
N GLU A 4 -26.71 -69.32 4.71
CA GLU A 4 -26.07 -68.15 4.23
C GLU A 4 -27.10 -67.02 4.15
N LYS A 5 -26.84 -65.91 4.88
CA LYS A 5 -27.52 -64.62 4.70
C LYS A 5 -26.81 -63.79 3.66
N ASN A 6 -27.53 -63.53 2.60
CA ASN A 6 -27.13 -62.69 1.47
C ASN A 6 -27.32 -61.21 1.84
N GLU A 7 -26.26 -60.45 2.06
CA GLU A 7 -26.28 -58.99 2.16
C GLU A 7 -26.17 -58.36 0.77
N LYS A 8 -27.27 -57.77 0.30
CA LYS A 8 -27.27 -56.92 -0.88
C LYS A 8 -26.61 -55.59 -0.54
N ARG A 9 -25.44 -55.32 -1.09
CA ARG A 9 -24.85 -53.97 -1.16
C ARG A 9 -25.53 -53.21 -2.30
N ASN A 10 -26.28 -52.17 -1.96
CA ASN A 10 -26.77 -51.18 -2.94
C ASN A 10 -25.61 -50.30 -3.40
N GLY A 11 -25.03 -50.60 -4.52
CA GLY A 11 -24.11 -49.76 -5.24
C GLY A 11 -24.89 -48.76 -6.10
N ILE A 12 -24.81 -47.47 -5.77
CA ILE A 12 -25.29 -46.41 -6.66
C ILE A 12 -24.33 -46.40 -7.87
N GLU A 13 -24.88 -46.60 -9.06
CA GLU A 13 -24.09 -46.59 -10.27
C GLU A 13 -23.52 -45.18 -10.55
N ARG A 14 -22.26 -45.11 -10.98
CA ARG A 14 -21.52 -43.86 -11.27
C ARG A 14 -22.27 -42.94 -12.22
N ARG A 15 -23.17 -43.47 -13.02
CA ARG A 15 -24.01 -42.73 -13.97
C ARG A 15 -25.12 -41.94 -13.29
N ASP A 16 -25.69 -42.44 -12.21
CA ASP A 16 -26.77 -41.79 -11.46
C ASP A 16 -26.22 -40.64 -10.61
N PHE A 17 -24.98 -40.75 -10.12
CA PHE A 17 -24.29 -39.68 -9.42
C PHE A 17 -23.97 -38.52 -10.37
N LEU A 18 -23.55 -38.81 -11.61
CA LEU A 18 -23.25 -37.76 -12.61
C LEU A 18 -24.51 -37.03 -13.11
N MET A 19 -25.62 -37.74 -13.20
CA MET A 19 -26.91 -37.11 -13.59
C MET A 19 -27.51 -36.26 -12.48
N ALA A 20 -27.34 -36.61 -11.22
CA ALA A 20 -27.76 -35.79 -10.08
C ALA A 20 -26.91 -34.52 -9.95
N ALA A 21 -25.61 -34.58 -10.25
CA ALA A 21 -24.73 -33.42 -10.27
C ALA A 21 -25.06 -32.42 -11.40
N ALA A 22 -25.49 -32.92 -12.56
CA ALA A 22 -25.90 -32.08 -13.70
C ALA A 22 -27.25 -31.38 -13.47
N ALA A 23 -28.18 -32.02 -12.73
CA ALA A 23 -29.49 -31.41 -12.40
C ALA A 23 -29.38 -30.32 -11.34
N ALA A 24 -28.41 -30.41 -10.42
CA ALA A 24 -28.16 -29.36 -9.41
C ALA A 24 -27.53 -28.11 -10.00
N ALA A 25 -26.77 -28.21 -11.09
CA ALA A 25 -26.16 -27.10 -11.78
C ALA A 25 -27.15 -26.24 -12.60
N ALA A 26 -28.31 -26.77 -12.95
CA ALA A 26 -29.32 -26.10 -13.77
C ALA A 26 -30.35 -25.27 -12.95
N ALA A 27 -30.36 -25.42 -11.62
CA ALA A 27 -31.36 -24.77 -10.74
C ALA A 27 -30.91 -23.49 -10.03
N GLY A 28 -29.69 -23.03 -10.29
CA GLY A 28 -29.05 -21.91 -9.57
C GLY A 28 -29.06 -20.57 -10.31
N ALA A 29 -30.14 -20.20 -10.99
CA ALA A 29 -30.31 -18.84 -11.48
C ALA A 29 -30.83 -17.95 -10.34
N VAL A 30 -29.95 -17.35 -9.56
CA VAL A 30 -30.27 -16.27 -8.64
C VAL A 30 -30.13 -14.95 -9.40
N HIS A 31 -31.24 -14.24 -9.59
CA HIS A 31 -31.26 -12.89 -10.14
C HIS A 31 -30.46 -11.95 -9.22
N PRO A 32 -29.56 -11.11 -9.75
CA PRO A 32 -28.97 -10.03 -8.98
C PRO A 32 -30.01 -8.92 -8.79
N LEU A 33 -30.41 -8.65 -7.57
CA LEU A 33 -31.09 -7.41 -7.21
C LEU A 33 -30.09 -6.28 -7.40
N ALA A 34 -30.34 -5.45 -8.40
CA ALA A 34 -29.62 -4.20 -8.61
C ALA A 34 -29.99 -3.24 -7.47
N LEU A 35 -29.06 -2.99 -6.57
CA LEU A 35 -29.11 -1.84 -5.65
C LEU A 35 -28.32 -0.72 -6.31
N GLU A 36 -29.05 0.30 -6.77
CA GLU A 36 -28.48 1.55 -7.23
C GLU A 36 -27.74 2.23 -6.08
N ALA A 37 -26.43 2.30 -6.17
CA ALA A 37 -25.60 3.04 -5.23
C ALA A 37 -25.44 4.48 -5.73
N THR A 38 -26.18 5.41 -5.15
CA THR A 38 -26.10 6.84 -5.43
C THR A 38 -25.27 7.58 -4.39
N ASP A 39 -24.02 7.19 -4.15
CA ASP A 39 -23.06 7.98 -3.37
C ASP A 39 -21.98 8.58 -4.29
N PRO A 40 -22.00 9.90 -4.56
CA PRO A 40 -21.01 10.55 -5.43
C PRO A 40 -19.59 10.59 -4.84
N ALA A 41 -19.38 10.10 -3.61
CA ALA A 41 -18.08 10.08 -2.94
C ALA A 41 -17.22 8.84 -3.26
N PHE A 42 -17.77 7.83 -3.95
CA PHE A 42 -16.97 6.69 -4.40
C PHE A 42 -16.41 6.95 -5.81
N PRO A 43 -15.12 6.75 -6.04
CA PRO A 43 -14.56 6.81 -7.37
C PRO A 43 -15.27 5.81 -8.30
N ARG A 44 -15.77 6.27 -9.45
CA ARG A 44 -16.49 5.44 -10.46
C ARG A 44 -15.72 4.20 -10.91
N TRP A 45 -14.40 4.15 -10.70
CA TRP A 45 -13.58 2.98 -11.01
C TRP A 45 -13.96 1.72 -10.20
N ILE A 46 -14.63 1.85 -9.02
CA ILE A 46 -15.18 0.70 -8.30
C ILE A 46 -16.45 0.17 -8.98
N GLU A 47 -17.20 1.02 -9.69
CA GLU A 47 -18.42 0.63 -10.40
C GLU A 47 -18.14 0.10 -11.82
N GLN A 48 -17.12 0.62 -12.50
CA GLN A 48 -16.73 0.16 -13.85
C GLN A 48 -16.06 -1.22 -13.86
N GLU A 49 -15.51 -1.69 -12.72
CA GLU A 49 -14.95 -3.04 -12.61
C GLU A 49 -16.01 -4.16 -12.53
N GLN A 50 -17.30 -3.87 -12.66
CA GLN A 50 -18.37 -4.87 -12.55
C GLN A 50 -18.74 -5.54 -13.88
N GLU A 51 -18.26 -5.09 -15.01
CA GLU A 51 -18.34 -5.88 -16.24
C GLU A 51 -17.32 -7.02 -16.17
N ALA A 52 -17.83 -8.23 -16.09
CA ALA A 52 -17.07 -9.42 -15.79
C ALA A 52 -16.06 -9.73 -16.92
N ALA A 53 -14.78 -9.53 -16.64
CA ALA A 53 -13.74 -10.20 -17.43
C ALA A 53 -14.05 -11.71 -17.52
N SER A 54 -13.92 -12.29 -18.68
CA SER A 54 -14.19 -13.71 -18.87
C SER A 54 -13.32 -14.54 -17.92
N PRO A 55 -13.88 -15.42 -17.10
CA PRO A 55 -13.11 -16.15 -16.11
C PRO A 55 -12.06 -17.01 -16.79
N ILE A 56 -10.85 -17.06 -16.21
CA ILE A 56 -9.82 -18.01 -16.65
C ILE A 56 -10.35 -19.42 -16.48
N GLN A 57 -10.40 -20.17 -17.60
CA GLN A 57 -10.83 -21.55 -17.59
C GLN A 57 -9.71 -22.43 -17.03
N LEU A 58 -10.05 -23.31 -16.08
CA LEU A 58 -9.13 -24.27 -15.49
C LEU A 58 -9.33 -25.65 -16.11
N GLY A 59 -8.24 -26.37 -16.32
CA GLY A 59 -8.21 -27.77 -16.83
C GLY A 59 -7.32 -28.68 -15.99
N GLN A 60 -6.50 -29.46 -16.65
CA GLN A 60 -5.51 -30.36 -16.04
C GLN A 60 -4.07 -30.02 -16.44
N GLY A 61 -3.90 -29.03 -17.32
CA GLY A 61 -2.59 -28.62 -17.85
C GLY A 61 -1.93 -27.44 -17.16
N GLU A 62 -2.57 -26.87 -16.12
CA GLU A 62 -2.00 -25.75 -15.39
C GLU A 62 -0.85 -26.21 -14.48
N HIS A 63 -0.10 -25.20 -14.00
CA HIS A 63 0.97 -25.46 -13.04
C HIS A 63 0.44 -26.12 -11.77
N PRO A 64 1.20 -27.06 -11.18
CA PRO A 64 0.78 -27.79 -9.99
C PRO A 64 0.77 -26.97 -8.70
N ALA A 65 1.15 -25.66 -8.73
CA ALA A 65 1.11 -24.81 -7.55
C ALA A 65 -0.34 -24.55 -7.10
N LEU A 66 -0.63 -24.84 -5.84
CA LEU A 66 -1.97 -24.69 -5.24
C LEU A 66 -2.12 -23.40 -4.44
N VAL A 67 -1.01 -22.72 -4.15
CA VAL A 67 -0.97 -21.49 -3.33
C VAL A 67 -0.27 -20.37 -4.06
N PHE A 68 -0.55 -19.14 -3.64
CA PHE A 68 0.10 -17.96 -4.18
C PHE A 68 1.63 -18.07 -4.09
N GLN A 69 2.29 -17.69 -5.17
CA GLN A 69 3.75 -17.54 -5.25
C GLN A 69 4.07 -16.08 -5.49
N ALA A 70 5.03 -15.53 -4.75
CA ALA A 70 5.45 -14.11 -4.88
C ALA A 70 6.05 -13.79 -6.27
N TYR A 71 6.47 -14.81 -6.99
CA TYR A 71 6.97 -14.72 -8.37
C TYR A 71 6.38 -15.84 -9.22
N PRO A 72 5.94 -15.59 -10.47
CA PRO A 72 5.19 -16.57 -11.28
C PRO A 72 5.88 -17.91 -11.52
N GLY A 73 7.20 -17.92 -11.57
CA GLY A 73 8.01 -19.16 -11.69
C GLY A 73 8.44 -19.75 -10.34
N GLY A 74 7.96 -19.19 -9.21
CA GLY A 74 8.38 -19.56 -7.86
C GLY A 74 9.75 -19.00 -7.46
N THR A 75 10.19 -19.36 -6.25
CA THR A 75 11.44 -18.82 -5.67
C THR A 75 12.67 -19.14 -6.50
N GLY A 76 12.73 -20.34 -7.14
CA GLY A 76 13.85 -20.72 -8.01
C GLY A 76 14.03 -19.73 -9.17
N SER A 77 12.97 -19.50 -9.94
CA SER A 77 13.02 -18.56 -11.08
C SER A 77 13.31 -17.14 -10.65
N LEU A 78 12.84 -16.70 -9.46
CA LEU A 78 13.20 -15.40 -8.91
C LEU A 78 14.70 -15.33 -8.60
N MET A 79 15.28 -16.35 -7.98
CA MET A 79 16.72 -16.39 -7.69
C MET A 79 17.55 -16.38 -8.97
N GLU A 80 17.12 -17.08 -10.02
CA GLU A 80 17.79 -17.04 -11.34
C GLU A 80 17.70 -15.64 -11.98
N LYS A 81 16.54 -14.95 -11.87
CA LYS A 81 16.40 -13.56 -12.32
C LYS A 81 17.39 -12.66 -11.57
N LEU A 82 17.37 -12.68 -10.24
CA LEU A 82 18.24 -11.84 -9.41
C LEU A 82 19.72 -12.13 -9.66
N TRP A 83 20.09 -13.40 -9.83
CA TRP A 83 21.46 -13.77 -10.18
C TRP A 83 21.87 -13.24 -11.55
N ARG A 84 21.01 -13.33 -12.55
CA ARG A 84 21.27 -12.81 -13.91
C ARG A 84 21.45 -11.30 -13.93
N GLU A 85 20.66 -10.57 -13.14
CA GLU A 85 20.69 -9.10 -13.07
C GLU A 85 21.81 -8.56 -12.20
N HIS A 86 22.14 -9.22 -11.09
CA HIS A 86 23.04 -8.70 -10.06
C HIS A 86 24.25 -9.59 -9.75
N GLY A 87 24.29 -10.83 -10.26
CA GLY A 87 25.35 -11.80 -9.98
C GLY A 87 25.52 -12.07 -8.48
N PRO A 88 26.77 -12.13 -7.99
CA PRO A 88 27.03 -12.38 -6.56
C PRO A 88 26.51 -11.27 -5.63
N ARG A 89 26.08 -10.15 -6.17
CA ARG A 89 25.53 -9.03 -5.40
C ARG A 89 24.00 -9.09 -5.22
N MET A 90 23.35 -10.18 -5.57
CA MET A 90 21.90 -10.34 -5.55
C MET A 90 21.25 -10.21 -4.16
N PHE A 91 22.03 -10.19 -3.08
CA PHE A 91 21.56 -9.93 -1.72
C PHE A 91 22.11 -8.63 -1.12
N ASP A 92 22.81 -7.82 -1.90
CA ASP A 92 23.39 -6.58 -1.40
C ASP A 92 22.29 -5.58 -1.03
N ARG A 93 22.51 -4.86 0.07
CA ARG A 93 21.71 -3.71 0.50
C ARG A 93 22.61 -2.48 0.58
N PRO A 94 22.88 -1.83 -0.57
CA PRO A 94 23.76 -0.67 -0.58
C PRO A 94 23.14 0.51 0.17
N ALA A 95 23.90 1.15 1.05
CA ALA A 95 23.44 2.31 1.78
C ALA A 95 23.30 3.54 0.86
N ILE A 96 22.20 4.23 0.96
CA ILE A 96 21.97 5.50 0.25
C ILE A 96 22.58 6.64 1.08
N ARG A 97 23.56 7.34 0.52
CA ARG A 97 24.23 8.45 1.21
C ARG A 97 23.44 9.74 1.09
N VAL A 98 23.27 10.47 2.20
CA VAL A 98 22.71 11.82 2.18
C VAL A 98 23.77 12.80 1.65
N ARG A 99 23.36 13.63 0.68
CA ARG A 99 24.22 14.71 0.16
C ARG A 99 24.28 15.87 1.15
N PRO A 100 25.46 16.45 1.40
CA PRO A 100 25.56 17.66 2.20
C PRO A 100 24.70 18.78 1.58
N TRP A 101 23.97 19.51 2.42
CA TRP A 101 23.22 20.67 1.99
C TRP A 101 23.79 21.94 2.64
N ARG A 102 24.18 22.91 1.80
CA ARG A 102 24.81 24.18 2.22
C ARG A 102 23.83 25.37 2.20
N GLY A 103 22.59 25.17 1.79
CA GLY A 103 21.54 26.21 1.79
C GLY A 103 21.28 26.75 3.21
N ALA A 104 20.68 27.93 3.33
CA ALA A 104 20.28 28.49 4.62
C ALA A 104 19.22 27.61 5.31
N VAL A 105 19.29 27.48 6.64
CA VAL A 105 18.17 26.88 7.39
C VAL A 105 17.01 27.85 7.32
N PRO A 106 15.80 27.43 6.93
CA PRO A 106 14.63 28.31 7.00
C PRO A 106 14.42 28.81 8.43
N THR A 107 13.98 30.05 8.55
CA THR A 107 13.68 30.67 9.86
C THR A 107 12.24 30.42 10.31
N ASN A 108 11.37 30.04 9.37
CA ASN A 108 9.98 29.71 9.64
C ASN A 108 9.86 28.20 9.84
N GLU A 109 9.24 27.78 10.93
CA GLU A 109 9.00 26.36 11.26
C GLU A 109 8.17 25.63 10.21
N GLU A 110 7.22 26.30 9.58
CA GLU A 110 6.46 25.73 8.50
C GLU A 110 7.35 25.36 7.30
N ASP A 111 8.28 26.23 6.92
CA ASP A 111 9.22 25.96 5.84
C ASP A 111 10.16 24.79 6.20
N ILE A 112 10.53 24.66 7.50
CA ILE A 112 11.28 23.49 7.98
C ILE A 112 10.45 22.22 7.87
N ALA A 113 9.19 22.24 8.32
CA ALA A 113 8.30 21.08 8.31
C ALA A 113 8.03 20.53 6.89
N PHE A 114 8.10 21.40 5.87
CA PHE A 114 7.95 21.00 4.47
C PHE A 114 9.26 20.66 3.74
N LEU A 115 10.42 20.77 4.40
CA LEU A 115 11.66 20.29 3.80
C LEU A 115 11.58 18.77 3.54
N PRO A 116 12.12 18.32 2.40
CA PRO A 116 12.27 16.89 2.15
C PRO A 116 13.16 16.20 3.20
N VAL A 117 12.91 14.93 3.46
CA VAL A 117 13.66 14.11 4.43
C VAL A 117 15.18 14.18 4.18
N HIS A 118 15.62 14.09 2.92
CA HIS A 118 17.05 14.18 2.59
C HIS A 118 17.67 15.55 2.96
N ARG A 119 16.88 16.65 3.00
CA ARG A 119 17.36 17.97 3.46
C ARG A 119 17.36 18.04 4.99
N LEU A 120 16.30 17.56 5.63
CA LEU A 120 16.23 17.46 7.10
C LEU A 120 17.40 16.61 7.63
N SER A 121 17.64 15.46 7.02
CA SER A 121 18.76 14.59 7.34
C SER A 121 20.13 15.28 7.23
N ALA A 122 20.33 16.09 6.19
CA ALA A 122 21.57 16.88 6.04
C ALA A 122 21.72 17.94 7.12
N LEU A 123 20.61 18.56 7.55
CA LEU A 123 20.60 19.55 8.65
C LEU A 123 20.89 18.90 9.99
N VAL A 124 20.23 17.79 10.32
CA VAL A 124 20.47 17.03 11.57
C VAL A 124 21.91 16.54 11.61
N ARG A 125 22.39 15.88 10.54
CA ARG A 125 23.76 15.37 10.46
C ARG A 125 24.81 16.45 10.66
N SER A 126 24.58 17.65 10.13
CA SER A 126 25.49 18.80 10.29
C SER A 126 25.23 19.59 11.58
N ARG A 127 24.32 19.14 12.45
CA ARG A 127 23.94 19.79 13.72
C ARG A 127 23.44 21.22 13.53
N ARG A 128 22.83 21.54 12.39
CA ARG A 128 22.24 22.86 12.10
C ARG A 128 20.81 22.97 12.60
N ILE A 129 20.18 21.83 12.86
CA ILE A 129 18.95 21.66 13.63
C ILE A 129 19.14 20.42 14.51
N SER A 130 18.67 20.44 15.75
CA SER A 130 18.66 19.23 16.59
C SER A 130 17.47 18.33 16.25
N SER A 131 17.57 17.04 16.57
CA SER A 131 16.43 16.12 16.46
C SER A 131 15.30 16.55 17.40
N VAL A 132 15.63 17.07 18.58
CA VAL A 132 14.65 17.60 19.56
C VAL A 132 13.89 18.77 18.96
N ASP A 133 14.57 19.81 18.45
CA ASP A 133 13.90 20.97 17.85
C ASP A 133 13.03 20.58 16.66
N LEU A 134 13.53 19.68 15.81
CA LEU A 134 12.78 19.16 14.66
C LEU A 134 11.53 18.39 15.12
N THR A 135 11.63 17.60 16.17
CA THR A 135 10.52 16.83 16.71
C THR A 135 9.44 17.73 17.30
N GLU A 136 9.81 18.80 18.05
CA GLU A 136 8.83 19.76 18.57
C GLU A 136 8.08 20.47 17.44
N ILE A 137 8.76 20.88 16.36
CA ILE A 137 8.08 21.47 15.19
C ILE A 137 6.98 20.55 14.65
N TYR A 138 7.24 19.26 14.51
CA TYR A 138 6.25 18.30 14.01
C TYR A 138 5.17 17.97 15.05
N LEU A 139 5.51 17.87 16.34
CA LEU A 139 4.54 17.69 17.41
C LEU A 139 3.56 18.85 17.50
N ASP A 140 4.04 20.08 17.41
CA ASP A 140 3.17 21.25 17.43
C ASP A 140 2.28 21.33 16.19
N ARG A 141 2.81 21.00 15.02
CA ARG A 141 1.99 20.95 13.81
C ARG A 141 0.92 19.88 13.85
N ILE A 142 1.23 18.65 14.25
CA ILE A 142 0.22 17.59 14.29
C ILE A 142 -0.85 17.89 15.34
N LYS A 143 -0.49 18.43 16.51
CA LYS A 143 -1.46 18.88 17.53
C LYS A 143 -2.34 20.01 17.02
N ARG A 144 -1.79 20.93 16.28
CA ARG A 144 -2.52 22.07 15.71
C ARG A 144 -3.53 21.62 14.64
N TYR A 145 -3.16 20.73 13.76
CA TYR A 145 -3.98 20.39 12.59
C TYR A 145 -4.80 19.10 12.71
N ASP A 146 -4.48 18.19 13.65
CA ASP A 146 -5.29 16.97 13.84
C ASP A 146 -6.77 17.23 14.17
N PRO A 147 -7.15 18.28 14.94
CA PRO A 147 -8.56 18.60 15.16
C PRO A 147 -9.36 18.85 13.87
N ILE A 148 -8.71 19.35 12.82
CA ILE A 148 -9.32 19.58 11.50
C ILE A 148 -9.19 18.32 10.62
N LEU A 149 -7.99 17.74 10.56
CA LEU A 149 -7.64 16.70 9.60
C LEU A 149 -8.08 15.30 10.05
N LEU A 150 -8.21 15.08 11.36
CA LEU A 150 -8.49 13.76 11.95
C LEU A 150 -7.51 12.70 11.42
N CYS A 151 -6.21 13.03 11.40
CA CYS A 151 -5.18 12.20 10.81
C CYS A 151 -4.41 11.34 11.82
N ALA A 152 -4.51 11.62 13.13
CA ALA A 152 -3.79 10.91 14.18
C ALA A 152 -4.75 10.18 15.15
N VAL A 153 -4.45 8.92 15.45
CA VAL A 153 -5.11 8.13 16.50
C VAL A 153 -4.48 8.42 17.85
N THR A 154 -3.16 8.47 17.89
CA THR A 154 -2.38 8.73 19.11
C THR A 154 -1.13 9.52 18.74
N ILE A 155 -0.91 10.65 19.40
CA ILE A 155 0.33 11.41 19.34
C ILE A 155 1.22 10.91 20.49
N LEU A 156 2.45 10.51 20.20
CA LEU A 156 3.36 9.83 21.11
C LEU A 156 4.42 10.80 21.66
N GLU A 157 3.99 11.89 22.31
CA GLU A 157 4.85 13.03 22.66
C GLU A 157 6.07 12.63 23.50
N ASP A 158 5.85 11.91 24.62
CA ASP A 158 6.95 11.57 25.53
C ASP A 158 7.96 10.66 24.84
N ARG A 159 7.48 9.62 24.15
CA ARG A 159 8.33 8.71 23.36
C ARG A 159 9.11 9.46 22.29
N ALA A 160 8.44 10.36 21.57
CA ALA A 160 9.08 11.15 20.52
C ALA A 160 10.22 12.02 21.06
N ARG A 161 10.02 12.66 22.22
CA ARG A 161 11.05 13.44 22.88
C ARG A 161 12.22 12.59 23.38
N GLU A 162 11.95 11.42 23.95
CA GLU A 162 12.98 10.48 24.39
C GLU A 162 13.82 9.97 23.20
N GLU A 163 13.17 9.53 22.11
CA GLU A 163 13.85 9.07 20.90
C GLU A 163 14.67 10.20 20.23
N ALA A 164 14.14 11.42 20.19
CA ALA A 164 14.85 12.58 19.64
C ALA A 164 16.08 12.98 20.49
N GLN A 165 15.95 12.99 21.82
CA GLN A 165 17.08 13.24 22.72
C GLN A 165 18.17 12.19 22.55
N GLN A 166 17.78 10.91 22.43
CA GLN A 166 18.74 9.82 22.19
C GLN A 166 19.44 9.98 20.84
N ALA A 167 18.72 10.38 19.78
CA ALA A 167 19.33 10.66 18.48
C ALA A 167 20.37 11.79 18.56
N ASP A 168 20.08 12.87 19.27
CA ASP A 168 21.04 13.96 19.48
C ASP A 168 22.27 13.53 20.31
N ILE A 169 22.10 12.65 21.32
CA ILE A 169 23.20 12.07 22.09
C ILE A 169 24.07 11.20 21.20
N ASP A 170 23.47 10.31 20.42
CA ASP A 170 24.17 9.43 19.49
C ASP A 170 24.99 10.23 18.48
N LEU A 171 24.40 11.26 17.89
CA LEU A 171 25.09 12.14 16.93
C LEU A 171 26.27 12.89 17.56
N ARG A 172 26.13 13.38 18.81
CA ARG A 172 27.23 14.02 19.55
C ARG A 172 28.38 13.06 19.82
N SER A 173 28.06 11.79 20.06
CA SER A 173 29.02 10.71 20.29
C SER A 173 29.64 10.15 19.00
N GLY A 174 29.26 10.69 17.83
CA GLY A 174 29.75 10.24 16.53
C GLY A 174 29.00 9.05 15.94
N ASN A 175 27.94 8.58 16.58
CA ASN A 175 27.12 7.46 16.13
C ASN A 175 25.99 7.97 15.22
N TRP A 176 26.30 8.19 13.95
CA TRP A 176 25.33 8.50 12.91
C TRP A 176 24.74 7.21 12.34
N ARG A 177 23.44 6.95 12.58
CA ARG A 177 22.79 5.70 12.19
C ARG A 177 22.34 5.64 10.73
N GLY A 178 22.30 6.76 10.01
CA GLY A 178 21.91 6.78 8.60
C GLY A 178 20.96 7.92 8.23
N PRO A 179 20.38 7.89 7.03
CA PRO A 179 19.59 8.99 6.49
C PRO A 179 18.35 9.38 7.31
N LEU A 180 17.81 8.45 8.07
CA LEU A 180 16.59 8.68 8.88
C LEU A 180 16.89 9.06 10.34
N HIS A 181 18.17 9.16 10.71
CA HIS A 181 18.58 9.48 12.07
C HIS A 181 18.04 10.82 12.55
N GLY A 182 17.22 10.81 13.60
CA GLY A 182 16.59 11.98 14.20
C GLY A 182 15.43 12.56 13.38
N ILE A 183 14.86 11.82 12.43
CA ILE A 183 13.79 12.29 11.55
C ILE A 183 12.42 11.83 12.07
N PRO A 184 11.48 12.76 12.36
CA PRO A 184 10.14 12.45 12.84
C PRO A 184 9.24 11.82 11.78
N TYR A 185 8.56 10.70 12.15
CA TYR A 185 7.64 10.00 11.25
C TYR A 185 6.37 9.52 11.95
N GLY A 186 5.39 9.13 11.15
CA GLY A 186 4.18 8.49 11.62
C GLY A 186 3.96 7.11 10.98
N VAL A 187 3.34 6.20 11.73
CA VAL A 187 3.01 4.87 11.24
C VAL A 187 1.50 4.64 11.24
N LYS A 188 0.98 4.02 10.17
CA LYS A 188 -0.44 3.65 10.07
C LYS A 188 -0.86 2.80 11.25
N ASP A 189 -2.04 3.07 11.81
CA ASP A 189 -2.56 2.42 13.02
C ASP A 189 -3.06 0.98 12.79
N LEU A 190 -2.46 0.28 11.84
CA LEU A 190 -2.51 -1.17 11.70
C LEU A 190 -1.31 -1.85 12.33
N PHE A 191 -0.19 -1.15 12.46
CA PHE A 191 1.05 -1.68 13.01
C PHE A 191 1.10 -1.52 14.52
N SER A 192 1.44 -2.59 15.21
CA SER A 192 1.63 -2.57 16.66
C SER A 192 2.86 -1.76 17.07
N VAL A 193 2.72 -1.06 18.17
CA VAL A 193 3.77 -0.28 18.83
C VAL A 193 3.63 -0.47 20.32
N THR A 194 4.65 -1.00 20.96
CA THR A 194 4.66 -1.27 22.40
C THR A 194 4.29 -0.02 23.21
N GLY A 195 3.32 -0.16 24.12
CA GLY A 195 2.83 0.93 24.97
C GLY A 195 1.91 1.92 24.28
N ALA A 196 1.61 1.75 22.99
CA ALA A 196 0.67 2.58 22.26
C ALA A 196 -0.59 1.80 21.84
N ARG A 197 -1.70 2.51 21.72
CA ARG A 197 -2.93 1.93 21.20
C ARG A 197 -2.72 1.53 19.73
N THR A 198 -3.34 0.40 19.36
CA THR A 198 -3.40 -0.10 17.98
C THR A 198 -4.84 -0.47 17.69
N THR A 199 -5.60 0.45 17.11
CA THR A 199 -7.06 0.42 17.09
C THR A 199 -7.66 -0.17 15.83
N TRP A 200 -6.86 -0.32 14.76
CA TRP A 200 -7.32 -0.72 13.42
C TRP A 200 -8.43 0.18 12.86
N GLY A 201 -8.57 1.39 13.42
CA GLY A 201 -9.60 2.36 13.06
C GLY A 201 -11.00 2.05 13.60
N SER A 202 -11.18 0.99 14.39
CA SER A 202 -12.47 0.54 14.92
C SER A 202 -12.67 0.99 16.36
N ALA A 203 -13.90 1.44 16.69
CA ALA A 203 -14.29 1.79 18.05
C ALA A 203 -14.19 0.60 19.03
N GLU A 204 -14.39 -0.61 18.54
CA GLU A 204 -14.29 -1.83 19.32
C GLU A 204 -12.88 -2.07 19.85
N PHE A 205 -11.86 -1.67 19.09
CA PHE A 205 -10.45 -1.78 19.45
C PHE A 205 -9.83 -0.45 19.92
N GLU A 206 -10.62 0.57 20.23
CA GLU A 206 -10.13 1.90 20.60
C GLU A 206 -9.08 1.88 21.71
N ASN A 207 -9.20 0.96 22.67
CA ASN A 207 -8.29 0.84 23.81
C ASN A 207 -7.34 -0.35 23.70
N GLN A 208 -7.26 -1.01 22.54
CA GLN A 208 -6.37 -2.15 22.34
C GLN A 208 -4.91 -1.72 22.40
N VAL A 209 -4.12 -2.40 23.24
CA VAL A 209 -2.66 -2.28 23.29
C VAL A 209 -2.06 -3.65 22.97
N ILE A 210 -1.24 -3.70 21.95
CA ILE A 210 -0.46 -4.87 21.57
C ILE A 210 0.97 -4.62 22.02
N ASN A 211 1.45 -5.39 23.02
CA ASN A 211 2.78 -5.18 23.61
C ASN A 211 3.89 -5.83 22.79
N GLU A 212 3.95 -5.46 21.52
CA GLU A 212 4.94 -5.89 20.56
C GLU A 212 5.14 -4.78 19.53
N ASP A 213 6.37 -4.52 19.14
CA ASP A 213 6.67 -3.61 18.04
C ASP A 213 6.62 -4.35 16.70
N ALA A 214 5.91 -3.80 15.73
CA ALA A 214 6.00 -4.27 14.36
C ALA A 214 7.44 -4.16 13.83
N GLU A 215 7.88 -5.13 13.03
CA GLU A 215 9.28 -5.19 12.60
C GLU A 215 9.74 -3.93 11.86
N LEU A 216 8.89 -3.34 11.03
CA LEU A 216 9.23 -2.09 10.35
C LEU A 216 9.43 -0.92 11.33
N VAL A 217 8.74 -0.92 12.49
CA VAL A 217 8.95 0.08 13.57
C VAL A 217 10.31 -0.18 14.23
N VAL A 218 10.67 -1.44 14.45
CA VAL A 218 12.00 -1.81 14.97
C VAL A 218 13.09 -1.35 14.02
N ARG A 219 12.99 -1.65 12.73
CA ARG A 219 13.97 -1.24 11.70
C ARG A 219 14.13 0.28 11.62
N LEU A 220 13.01 1.03 11.66
CA LEU A 220 13.05 2.50 11.64
C LEU A 220 13.68 3.07 12.92
N ARG A 221 13.42 2.48 14.09
CA ARG A 221 14.08 2.85 15.35
C ARG A 221 15.59 2.56 15.31
N GLU A 222 16.01 1.43 14.74
CA GLU A 222 17.41 1.09 14.54
C GLU A 222 18.09 2.08 13.58
N ALA A 223 17.39 2.55 12.55
CA ALA A 223 17.83 3.63 11.68
C ALA A 223 17.84 5.02 12.37
N GLY A 224 17.36 5.11 13.61
CA GLY A 224 17.34 6.33 14.42
C GLY A 224 16.17 7.28 14.09
N ALA A 225 15.15 6.84 13.35
CA ALA A 225 13.95 7.63 13.11
C ALA A 225 13.12 7.79 14.40
N VAL A 226 12.40 8.92 14.53
CA VAL A 226 11.63 9.30 15.73
C VAL A 226 10.14 9.09 15.45
N LEU A 227 9.51 8.16 16.17
CA LEU A 227 8.08 7.87 16.01
C LEU A 227 7.23 8.86 16.80
N ILE A 228 6.53 9.76 16.09
CA ILE A 228 5.71 10.79 16.74
C ILE A 228 4.22 10.50 16.80
N ALA A 229 3.70 9.62 15.92
CA ALA A 229 2.26 9.34 15.91
C ALA A 229 1.89 7.98 15.31
N LYS A 230 0.79 7.39 15.84
CA LYS A 230 -0.03 6.39 15.18
C LYS A 230 -1.07 7.12 14.34
N LEU A 231 -1.02 6.93 13.02
CA LEU A 231 -1.83 7.67 12.04
C LEU A 231 -3.09 6.90 11.66
N ALA A 232 -4.20 7.63 11.49
CA ALA A 232 -5.51 7.07 11.27
C ALA A 232 -5.57 6.16 10.03
N THR A 233 -6.27 5.06 10.17
CA THR A 233 -6.64 4.15 9.10
C THR A 233 -8.15 4.11 8.96
N GLY A 234 -8.68 3.98 7.74
CA GLY A 234 -10.07 3.57 7.63
C GLY A 234 -10.29 2.23 8.34
N GLU A 235 -11.44 2.07 8.97
CA GLU A 235 -11.76 0.92 9.82
C GLU A 235 -11.49 -0.41 9.09
N PHE A 236 -10.73 -1.30 9.73
CA PHE A 236 -10.28 -2.57 9.17
C PHE A 236 -9.67 -2.42 7.76
N ALA A 237 -8.79 -1.43 7.61
CA ALA A 237 -8.12 -1.10 6.36
C ALA A 237 -9.08 -0.78 5.19
N SER A 238 -10.22 -0.11 5.44
CA SER A 238 -11.22 0.22 4.40
C SER A 238 -11.63 1.69 4.43
N GLY A 239 -11.38 2.42 3.33
CA GLY A 239 -11.75 3.83 3.19
C GLY A 239 -11.00 4.77 4.14
N ASP A 240 -11.58 5.95 4.40
CA ASP A 240 -10.99 7.03 5.20
C ASP A 240 -11.79 7.39 6.46
N ARG A 241 -12.82 6.58 6.78
CA ARG A 241 -13.63 6.72 8.00
C ARG A 241 -13.14 5.77 9.09
N TRP A 242 -13.07 6.28 10.31
CA TRP A 242 -12.70 5.56 11.51
C TRP A 242 -13.52 6.10 12.70
N PHE A 243 -13.37 5.56 13.90
CA PHE A 243 -14.27 5.86 15.04
C PHE A 243 -14.33 7.35 15.45
N ARG A 244 -13.33 8.18 15.13
CA ARG A 244 -13.43 9.64 15.34
C ARG A 244 -14.01 10.42 14.15
N GLY A 245 -14.31 9.76 13.04
CA GLY A 245 -14.87 10.40 11.87
C GLY A 245 -14.10 10.15 10.59
N ARG A 246 -14.09 11.09 9.66
CA ARG A 246 -13.44 11.00 8.35
C ARG A 246 -12.15 11.81 8.32
N THR A 247 -11.03 11.15 8.03
CA THR A 247 -9.76 11.84 7.79
C THR A 247 -9.87 12.75 6.56
N LYS A 248 -9.43 14.00 6.68
CA LYS A 248 -9.60 15.04 5.67
C LYS A 248 -8.40 15.16 4.75
N ASN A 249 -8.67 15.66 3.53
CA ASN A 249 -7.63 16.03 2.57
C ASN A 249 -7.11 17.44 2.88
N PRO A 250 -5.79 17.64 3.09
CA PRO A 250 -5.24 18.96 3.38
C PRO A 250 -5.41 20.00 2.27
N TRP A 251 -5.56 19.57 1.02
CA TRP A 251 -5.81 20.47 -0.11
C TRP A 251 -7.26 20.96 -0.17
N ASN A 252 -8.18 20.18 0.40
CA ASN A 252 -9.59 20.53 0.54
C ASN A 252 -10.17 19.80 1.75
N VAL A 253 -10.28 20.48 2.89
CA VAL A 253 -10.76 19.89 4.16
C VAL A 253 -12.25 19.52 4.14
N GLN A 254 -12.98 19.85 3.11
CA GLN A 254 -14.36 19.37 2.92
C GLN A 254 -14.37 17.94 2.35
N GLU A 255 -13.29 17.51 1.73
CA GLU A 255 -13.14 16.17 1.17
C GLU A 255 -12.38 15.23 2.12
N GLY A 256 -12.58 13.93 1.93
CA GLY A 256 -11.79 12.90 2.58
C GLY A 256 -10.43 12.69 1.90
N SER A 257 -9.48 12.19 2.68
CA SER A 257 -8.11 11.89 2.23
C SER A 257 -8.02 10.66 1.33
N SER A 258 -9.12 9.92 1.12
CA SER A 258 -9.07 8.54 0.62
C SER A 258 -8.34 7.61 1.61
N GLY A 259 -8.29 6.31 1.31
CA GLY A 259 -7.71 5.34 2.25
C GLY A 259 -7.37 3.99 1.62
N SER A 260 -7.01 3.07 2.49
CA SER A 260 -7.12 3.08 3.96
C SER A 260 -5.92 3.73 4.69
N SER A 261 -4.80 4.06 4.04
CA SER A 261 -3.72 4.85 4.67
C SER A 261 -4.11 6.35 4.71
N ALA A 262 -5.27 6.62 5.33
CA ALA A 262 -5.90 7.93 5.34
C ALA A 262 -5.06 8.96 6.11
N GLY A 263 -4.71 8.65 7.36
CA GLY A 263 -3.85 9.48 8.21
C GLY A 263 -2.44 9.63 7.65
N PRO A 264 -1.77 8.54 7.19
CA PRO A 264 -0.49 8.66 6.49
C PRO A 264 -0.51 9.64 5.33
N GLY A 265 -1.53 9.55 4.45
CA GLY A 265 -1.70 10.48 3.33
C GLY A 265 -1.90 11.92 3.78
N SER A 266 -2.85 12.15 4.68
CA SER A 266 -3.21 13.48 5.17
C SER A 266 -2.06 14.14 5.96
N ALA A 267 -1.51 13.45 6.95
CA ALA A 267 -0.46 14.00 7.82
C ALA A 267 0.83 14.35 7.05
N THR A 268 1.23 13.49 6.08
CA THR A 268 2.42 13.76 5.27
C THR A 268 2.21 14.94 4.33
N ALA A 269 1.06 15.04 3.67
CA ALA A 269 0.74 16.17 2.78
C ALA A 269 0.60 17.49 3.54
N ALA A 270 0.10 17.44 4.78
CA ALA A 270 -0.02 18.62 5.66
C ALA A 270 1.29 19.04 6.33
N GLY A 271 2.39 18.30 6.14
CA GLY A 271 3.65 18.56 6.85
C GLY A 271 3.58 18.31 8.36
N CYS A 272 2.64 17.46 8.83
CA CYS A 272 2.52 17.03 10.23
C CYS A 272 3.50 15.91 10.60
N VAL A 273 4.10 15.27 9.62
CA VAL A 273 5.21 14.32 9.75
C VAL A 273 6.17 14.50 8.58
N ALA A 274 7.44 14.15 8.75
CA ALA A 274 8.42 14.24 7.66
C ALA A 274 8.13 13.17 6.59
N PHE A 275 7.75 11.97 7.01
CA PHE A 275 7.27 10.86 6.19
C PHE A 275 6.33 9.97 6.98
N SER A 276 5.65 9.07 6.30
CA SER A 276 4.82 8.07 6.97
C SER A 276 4.93 6.70 6.29
N ILE A 277 4.51 5.65 7.03
CA ILE A 277 4.36 4.30 6.51
C ILE A 277 2.88 3.97 6.37
N GLY A 278 2.48 3.62 5.15
CA GLY A 278 1.16 3.10 4.82
C GLY A 278 1.16 1.60 4.55
N THR A 279 -0.04 1.04 4.35
CA THR A 279 -0.22 -0.34 3.87
C THR A 279 -1.16 -0.36 2.69
N GLU A 280 -0.97 -1.35 1.83
CA GLU A 280 -1.87 -1.62 0.72
C GLU A 280 -2.15 -3.10 0.55
N THR A 281 -3.44 -3.43 0.55
CA THR A 281 -3.96 -4.69 0.03
C THR A 281 -4.38 -4.47 -1.42
N ARG A 282 -5.23 -3.44 -1.65
CA ARG A 282 -5.74 -3.07 -2.98
C ARG A 282 -6.04 -1.56 -3.02
N GLY A 283 -5.05 -0.74 -3.33
CA GLY A 283 -5.16 0.71 -3.50
C GLY A 283 -4.87 1.56 -2.27
N SER A 284 -4.58 0.98 -1.11
CA SER A 284 -4.53 1.72 0.17
C SER A 284 -3.24 2.54 0.42
N ILE A 285 -2.24 2.50 -0.46
CA ILE A 285 -1.13 3.46 -0.56
C ILE A 285 -1.37 4.35 -1.78
N VAL A 286 -1.68 3.73 -2.93
CA VAL A 286 -1.85 4.42 -4.21
C VAL A 286 -2.97 5.47 -4.11
N SER A 287 -4.18 5.08 -3.69
CA SER A 287 -5.33 5.98 -3.67
C SER A 287 -5.17 7.19 -2.75
N PRO A 288 -4.77 7.05 -1.46
CA PRO A 288 -4.54 8.22 -0.61
C PRO A 288 -3.34 9.05 -1.05
N SER A 289 -2.28 8.46 -1.62
CA SER A 289 -1.16 9.24 -2.17
C SER A 289 -1.60 10.09 -3.36
N ARG A 290 -2.38 9.52 -4.27
CA ARG A 290 -2.97 10.27 -5.40
C ARG A 290 -3.90 11.38 -4.92
N ARG A 291 -4.75 11.10 -3.93
CA ARG A 291 -5.71 12.07 -3.39
C ARG A 291 -5.04 13.26 -2.71
N ASN A 292 -3.95 13.01 -1.98
CA ASN A 292 -3.25 14.02 -1.21
C ASN A 292 -2.01 14.58 -1.93
N GLY A 293 -1.73 14.16 -3.16
CA GLY A 293 -0.61 14.65 -3.95
C GLY A 293 0.76 14.28 -3.35
N LEU A 294 0.97 13.03 -3.00
CA LEU A 294 2.22 12.54 -2.45
C LEU A 294 3.04 11.76 -3.46
N SER A 295 4.34 11.73 -3.23
CA SER A 295 5.22 10.70 -3.72
C SER A 295 5.11 9.49 -2.79
N ALA A 296 4.95 8.30 -3.33
CA ALA A 296 4.86 7.10 -2.52
C ALA A 296 5.40 5.88 -3.28
N LEU A 297 5.80 4.87 -2.54
CA LEU A 297 6.13 3.56 -3.09
C LEU A 297 5.21 2.51 -2.46
N ARG A 298 4.46 1.80 -3.28
CA ARG A 298 3.91 0.49 -2.97
C ARG A 298 4.91 -0.54 -3.46
N PRO A 299 5.68 -1.19 -2.58
CA PRO A 299 6.73 -2.10 -3.01
C PRO A 299 6.18 -3.37 -3.67
N THR A 300 7.04 -4.11 -4.35
CA THR A 300 6.78 -5.49 -4.73
C THR A 300 6.36 -6.29 -3.50
N PHE A 301 5.37 -7.19 -3.64
CA PHE A 301 4.98 -8.10 -2.56
C PHE A 301 6.19 -8.92 -2.08
N GLY A 302 6.36 -8.98 -0.76
CA GLY A 302 7.49 -9.69 -0.15
C GLY A 302 8.78 -8.85 -0.02
N ARG A 303 8.76 -7.54 -0.27
CA ARG A 303 9.92 -6.67 -0.06
C ARG A 303 10.04 -6.14 1.37
N VAL A 304 8.92 -5.92 2.06
CA VAL A 304 8.86 -5.36 3.42
C VAL A 304 8.08 -6.30 4.32
N SER A 305 8.60 -6.55 5.51
CA SER A 305 7.94 -7.36 6.53
C SER A 305 6.63 -6.71 7.00
N ARG A 306 5.60 -7.54 7.13
CA ARG A 306 4.27 -7.16 7.63
C ARG A 306 4.06 -7.63 9.07
N TYR A 307 5.09 -8.22 9.69
CA TYR A 307 5.01 -8.69 11.06
C TYR A 307 4.63 -7.55 12.03
N GLY A 308 3.69 -7.84 12.93
CA GLY A 308 3.09 -6.85 13.83
C GLY A 308 2.05 -5.93 13.16
N GLY A 309 1.69 -6.19 11.90
CA GLY A 309 0.62 -5.49 11.19
C GLY A 309 -0.68 -6.29 11.16
N MET A 310 -1.83 -5.61 11.26
CA MET A 310 -3.13 -6.23 11.03
C MET A 310 -3.21 -6.80 9.61
N VAL A 311 -3.57 -8.06 9.50
CA VAL A 311 -3.74 -8.74 8.22
C VAL A 311 -5.11 -8.42 7.62
N LEU A 312 -5.14 -8.14 6.31
CA LEU A 312 -6.36 -8.14 5.51
C LEU A 312 -6.29 -9.24 4.42
N SER A 313 -5.12 -9.48 3.84
CA SER A 313 -4.83 -10.61 2.95
C SER A 313 -3.36 -11.01 3.04
N TRP A 314 -3.07 -12.26 3.41
CA TRP A 314 -1.70 -12.76 3.55
C TRP A 314 -0.88 -12.71 2.25
N SER A 315 -1.54 -12.75 1.10
CA SER A 315 -0.89 -12.79 -0.21
C SER A 315 -0.93 -11.46 -0.97
N MET A 316 -1.56 -10.41 -0.40
CA MET A 316 -1.70 -9.10 -1.05
C MET A 316 -1.16 -7.94 -0.22
N ASP A 317 -1.16 -8.02 1.11
CA ASP A 317 -0.75 -6.91 1.97
C ASP A 317 0.71 -6.54 1.75
N LYS A 318 0.95 -5.24 1.62
CA LYS A 318 2.26 -4.62 1.45
C LYS A 318 2.37 -3.39 2.34
N ALA A 319 3.56 -3.10 2.84
CA ALA A 319 3.86 -1.87 3.57
C ALA A 319 4.83 -1.02 2.75
N GLY A 320 4.66 0.31 2.75
CA GLY A 320 5.53 1.17 1.98
C GLY A 320 5.50 2.63 2.43
N PRO A 321 6.53 3.41 2.02
CA PRO A 321 6.68 4.81 2.37
C PRO A 321 5.70 5.70 1.60
N MET A 322 5.19 6.71 2.31
CA MET A 322 4.42 7.83 1.78
C MET A 322 5.16 9.13 2.17
N CYS A 323 5.67 9.82 1.17
CA CYS A 323 6.60 10.94 1.33
C CYS A 323 6.19 12.11 0.44
N ARG A 324 6.92 13.23 0.53
CA ARG A 324 6.74 14.36 -0.38
C ARG A 324 7.63 14.28 -1.61
N THR A 325 8.76 13.56 -1.56
CA THR A 325 9.65 13.37 -2.71
C THR A 325 9.98 11.89 -2.95
N ILE A 326 10.34 11.57 -4.18
CA ILE A 326 10.76 10.21 -4.56
C ILE A 326 12.09 9.83 -3.90
N GLU A 327 13.04 10.78 -3.77
CA GLU A 327 14.29 10.50 -3.06
C GLU A 327 14.02 10.10 -1.60
N ASP A 328 13.04 10.74 -0.95
CA ASP A 328 12.66 10.37 0.42
C ASP A 328 12.02 8.98 0.49
N CYS A 329 11.21 8.60 -0.50
CA CYS A 329 10.69 7.22 -0.61
C CYS A 329 11.83 6.20 -0.70
N ALA A 330 12.87 6.50 -1.50
CA ALA A 330 14.03 5.63 -1.62
C ALA A 330 14.81 5.52 -0.30
N LEU A 331 15.01 6.62 0.43
CA LEU A 331 15.68 6.61 1.74
C LEU A 331 14.94 5.76 2.75
N VAL A 332 13.62 5.94 2.85
CA VAL A 332 12.78 5.19 3.80
C VAL A 332 12.71 3.71 3.42
N PHE A 333 12.48 3.41 2.14
CA PHE A 333 12.40 2.03 1.67
C PHE A 333 13.70 1.26 1.90
N ASN A 334 14.85 1.93 1.72
CA ASN A 334 16.17 1.32 1.96
C ASN A 334 16.33 0.81 3.39
N GLU A 335 15.73 1.45 4.37
CA GLU A 335 15.82 1.02 5.78
C GLU A 335 14.85 -0.11 6.13
N ILE A 336 13.68 -0.19 5.48
CA ILE A 336 12.62 -1.12 5.88
C ILE A 336 12.56 -2.41 5.05
N HIS A 337 13.20 -2.48 3.85
CA HIS A 337 13.11 -3.67 2.99
C HIS A 337 14.04 -4.80 3.43
N GLY A 338 13.79 -6.00 2.90
CA GLY A 338 14.62 -7.19 3.07
C GLY A 338 13.93 -8.30 3.86
N ALA A 339 14.47 -9.50 3.78
CA ALA A 339 13.93 -10.69 4.41
C ALA A 339 13.79 -10.54 5.93
N SER A 340 12.80 -11.23 6.47
CA SER A 340 12.48 -11.30 7.89
C SER A 340 12.12 -12.74 8.25
N GLU A 341 12.66 -13.24 9.35
CA GLU A 341 12.27 -14.55 9.88
C GLU A 341 10.83 -14.54 10.40
N GLN A 342 10.31 -13.37 10.77
CA GLN A 342 8.96 -13.19 11.29
C GLN A 342 7.90 -13.10 10.17
N ASP A 343 8.30 -12.78 8.92
CA ASP A 343 7.43 -12.80 7.75
C ASP A 343 8.07 -13.62 6.62
N PRO A 344 7.80 -14.93 6.58
CA PRO A 344 8.42 -15.86 5.61
C PRO A 344 8.12 -15.55 4.14
N ALA A 345 7.18 -14.64 3.86
CA ALA A 345 6.93 -14.19 2.50
C ALA A 345 7.97 -13.17 2.00
N THR A 346 8.87 -12.70 2.88
CA THR A 346 9.83 -11.66 2.52
C THR A 346 11.12 -12.20 1.92
N ILE A 347 11.67 -11.43 0.98
CA ILE A 347 12.89 -11.77 0.24
C ILE A 347 13.84 -10.57 0.24
N THR A 348 15.12 -10.81 0.49
CA THR A 348 16.17 -9.83 0.25
C THR A 348 16.49 -9.83 -1.24
N ALA A 349 16.32 -8.67 -1.88
CA ALA A 349 16.79 -8.41 -3.23
C ALA A 349 17.45 -7.03 -3.25
N PRO A 350 18.39 -6.76 -4.15
CA PRO A 350 19.05 -5.47 -4.24
C PRO A 350 18.07 -4.33 -4.42
N PHE A 351 18.47 -3.16 -3.94
CA PHE A 351 17.80 -1.90 -4.17
C PHE A 351 18.86 -0.84 -4.45
N ILE A 352 18.91 -0.37 -5.71
CA ILE A 352 19.98 0.51 -6.18
C ILE A 352 19.37 1.82 -6.66
N PHE A 353 19.26 2.79 -5.74
CA PHE A 353 18.74 4.10 -6.09
C PHE A 353 19.79 4.97 -6.76
N ASP A 354 19.55 5.31 -8.05
CA ASP A 354 20.37 6.23 -8.82
C ASP A 354 19.69 7.59 -8.94
N ARG A 355 20.37 8.64 -8.47
CA ARG A 355 19.90 10.03 -8.56
C ARG A 355 20.10 10.68 -9.94
N ARG A 356 20.78 10.01 -10.84
CA ARG A 356 21.03 10.49 -12.22
C ARG A 356 20.95 9.33 -13.19
N PRO A 357 19.80 8.66 -13.24
CA PRO A 357 19.64 7.53 -14.13
C PRO A 357 19.71 8.00 -15.59
N ASP A 358 20.25 7.15 -16.43
CA ASP A 358 20.02 7.25 -17.86
C ASP A 358 18.61 6.74 -18.18
N VAL A 359 17.66 7.68 -18.30
CA VAL A 359 16.24 7.34 -18.52
C VAL A 359 16.05 6.59 -19.83
N GLY A 360 16.88 6.87 -20.86
CA GLY A 360 16.85 6.19 -22.15
C GLY A 360 17.27 4.72 -22.09
N SER A 361 17.92 4.29 -21.00
CA SER A 361 18.31 2.88 -20.82
C SER A 361 17.15 1.99 -20.38
N TYR A 362 16.02 2.56 -19.92
CA TYR A 362 14.85 1.80 -19.50
C TYR A 362 13.84 1.59 -20.63
N ARG A 363 13.21 0.43 -20.66
CA ARG A 363 12.12 0.10 -21.58
C ARG A 363 10.81 0.48 -20.91
N ILE A 364 10.25 1.62 -21.28
CA ILE A 364 9.09 2.21 -20.60
C ILE A 364 7.85 2.07 -21.48
N GLY A 365 6.86 1.33 -20.97
CA GLY A 365 5.53 1.24 -21.56
C GLY A 365 4.61 2.37 -21.08
N PHE A 366 3.46 2.54 -21.74
CA PHE A 366 2.38 3.39 -21.23
C PHE A 366 1.02 2.86 -21.69
N THR A 367 0.01 3.03 -20.82
CA THR A 367 -1.40 2.72 -21.10
C THR A 367 -2.10 3.94 -21.73
N ASP A 368 -3.26 3.72 -22.32
CA ASP A 368 -4.07 4.76 -22.97
C ASP A 368 -4.52 5.88 -22.04
N ASP A 369 -4.62 5.60 -20.73
CA ASP A 369 -4.98 6.58 -19.68
C ASP A 369 -3.76 7.35 -19.11
N ALA A 370 -2.54 7.09 -19.62
CA ALA A 370 -1.34 7.78 -19.15
C ALA A 370 -1.36 9.26 -19.54
N PRO A 371 -1.04 10.21 -18.60
CA PRO A 371 -1.08 11.63 -18.92
C PRO A 371 -0.06 12.05 -19.97
N GLU A 372 -0.52 12.66 -21.05
CA GLU A 372 0.32 13.10 -22.17
C GLU A 372 1.45 14.03 -21.73
N SER A 373 1.16 15.03 -20.89
CA SER A 373 2.17 15.97 -20.38
C SER A 373 3.27 15.32 -19.54
N PHE A 374 2.96 14.20 -18.86
CA PHE A 374 3.95 13.40 -18.16
C PHE A 374 4.83 12.61 -19.13
N LEU A 375 4.23 12.00 -20.15
CA LEU A 375 4.94 11.24 -21.20
C LEU A 375 5.86 12.15 -22.02
N GLU A 376 5.39 13.35 -22.41
CA GLU A 376 6.22 14.36 -23.08
C GLU A 376 7.47 14.71 -22.25
N LYS A 377 7.29 14.94 -20.94
CA LYS A 377 8.42 15.26 -20.07
C LYS A 377 9.39 14.09 -19.90
N LEU A 378 8.92 12.84 -19.88
CA LEU A 378 9.80 11.67 -19.90
C LEU A 378 10.55 11.56 -21.24
N SER A 379 9.91 11.89 -22.36
CA SER A 379 10.56 11.94 -23.68
C SER A 379 11.66 13.01 -23.71
N ASP A 380 11.42 14.20 -23.14
CA ASP A 380 12.44 15.25 -22.97
C ASP A 380 13.67 14.77 -22.17
N LEU A 381 13.46 13.85 -21.23
CA LEU A 381 14.52 13.20 -20.44
C LEU A 381 15.20 12.04 -21.19
N GLY A 382 14.83 11.79 -22.44
CA GLY A 382 15.41 10.75 -23.29
C GLY A 382 14.71 9.39 -23.21
N ALA A 383 13.54 9.28 -22.57
CA ALA A 383 12.80 8.02 -22.52
C ALA A 383 12.38 7.54 -23.91
N ASN A 384 12.56 6.24 -24.15
CA ASN A 384 11.99 5.58 -25.30
C ASN A 384 10.67 4.93 -24.90
N LEU A 385 9.54 5.61 -25.19
CA LEU A 385 8.20 5.23 -24.78
C LEU A 385 7.54 4.34 -25.84
N LYS A 386 6.85 3.30 -25.37
CA LYS A 386 6.09 2.39 -26.23
C LYS A 386 4.71 2.13 -25.63
N GLU A 387 3.66 2.23 -26.44
CA GLU A 387 2.31 1.89 -26.03
C GLU A 387 2.19 0.41 -25.66
N MET A 388 1.50 0.13 -24.56
CA MET A 388 1.14 -1.23 -24.13
C MET A 388 -0.30 -1.50 -24.55
N ASN A 389 -0.47 -2.34 -25.56
CA ASN A 389 -1.78 -2.55 -26.19
C ASN A 389 -2.68 -3.52 -25.42
N GLU A 390 -2.12 -4.38 -24.56
CA GLU A 390 -2.91 -5.41 -23.89
C GLU A 390 -2.35 -5.70 -22.48
N LEU A 391 -3.06 -5.24 -21.46
CA LEU A 391 -2.90 -5.74 -20.11
C LEU A 391 -3.89 -6.88 -19.84
N PRO A 392 -3.52 -7.91 -19.08
CA PRO A 392 -4.43 -9.03 -18.84
C PRO A 392 -5.60 -8.61 -17.95
N GLU A 393 -6.80 -9.00 -18.34
CA GLU A 393 -8.00 -8.78 -17.54
C GLU A 393 -8.27 -9.98 -16.62
N PHE A 394 -8.36 -9.73 -15.34
CA PHE A 394 -8.74 -10.72 -14.33
C PHE A 394 -9.16 -10.04 -13.03
N ARG A 395 -10.14 -10.62 -12.37
CA ARG A 395 -10.53 -10.23 -11.02
C ARG A 395 -10.36 -11.42 -10.08
N SER A 396 -9.57 -11.21 -9.03
CA SER A 396 -9.42 -12.22 -7.99
C SER A 396 -10.48 -12.07 -6.91
N ASP A 397 -11.08 -13.17 -6.50
CA ASP A 397 -12.11 -13.22 -5.43
C ASP A 397 -11.51 -13.56 -4.05
N GLN A 398 -10.18 -13.77 -3.97
CA GLN A 398 -9.51 -14.23 -2.75
C GLN A 398 -9.61 -13.23 -1.59
N LEU A 399 -9.61 -11.92 -1.88
CA LEU A 399 -9.63 -10.89 -0.84
C LEU A 399 -10.82 -11.02 0.12
N GLY A 400 -11.98 -11.46 -0.37
CA GLY A 400 -13.17 -11.69 0.46
C GLY A 400 -12.94 -12.82 1.48
N ALA A 401 -12.42 -13.95 1.03
CA ALA A 401 -12.13 -15.10 1.88
C ALA A 401 -10.96 -14.82 2.84
N ASP A 402 -9.86 -14.22 2.35
CA ASP A 402 -8.70 -13.83 3.18
C ASP A 402 -9.13 -12.88 4.30
N SER A 403 -9.92 -11.84 3.97
CA SER A 403 -10.41 -10.86 4.96
C SER A 403 -11.33 -11.52 5.98
N ALA A 404 -12.22 -12.41 5.55
CA ALA A 404 -13.10 -13.14 6.45
C ALA A 404 -12.30 -14.03 7.40
N ALA A 405 -11.32 -14.77 6.89
CA ALA A 405 -10.46 -15.62 7.70
C ALA A 405 -9.62 -14.82 8.70
N ALA A 406 -9.10 -13.65 8.30
CA ALA A 406 -8.32 -12.79 9.19
C ALA A 406 -9.11 -12.28 10.40
N PHE A 407 -10.42 -12.10 10.24
CA PHE A 407 -11.31 -11.60 11.30
C PHE A 407 -12.31 -12.64 11.82
N ASP A 408 -12.17 -13.91 11.44
CA ASP A 408 -13.15 -14.96 11.79
C ASP A 408 -13.29 -15.14 13.31
N TYR A 409 -12.18 -15.15 14.04
CA TYR A 409 -12.17 -15.26 15.50
C TYR A 409 -12.90 -14.10 16.20
N HIS A 410 -13.03 -12.96 15.52
CA HIS A 410 -13.65 -11.74 16.00
C HIS A 410 -15.14 -11.67 15.60
N VAL A 411 -15.45 -11.99 14.34
CA VAL A 411 -16.82 -11.98 13.80
C VAL A 411 -17.64 -13.17 14.31
N ALA A 412 -16.99 -14.29 14.58
CA ALA A 412 -17.63 -15.53 15.02
C ALA A 412 -16.80 -16.24 16.11
N PRO A 413 -16.66 -15.66 17.30
CA PRO A 413 -15.87 -16.23 18.40
C PRO A 413 -16.30 -17.66 18.71
N GLY A 414 -15.33 -18.59 18.78
CA GLY A 414 -15.61 -19.99 19.07
C GLY A 414 -16.32 -20.77 17.97
N GLY A 415 -16.35 -20.25 16.73
CA GLY A 415 -17.01 -20.89 15.59
C GLY A 415 -18.55 -20.77 15.60
N VAL A 416 -19.09 -19.89 16.43
CA VAL A 416 -20.52 -19.60 16.48
C VAL A 416 -20.91 -18.76 15.27
N GLU A 417 -22.12 -19.00 14.70
CA GLU A 417 -22.62 -18.15 13.62
C GLU A 417 -22.69 -16.67 14.04
N PRO A 418 -22.23 -15.75 13.18
CA PRO A 418 -22.21 -14.34 13.53
C PRO A 418 -23.61 -13.79 13.77
N GLU A 419 -23.76 -12.92 14.76
CA GLU A 419 -24.99 -12.16 15.00
C GLU A 419 -25.48 -11.46 13.72
N PRO A 420 -26.78 -11.34 13.49
CA PRO A 420 -27.33 -10.56 12.40
C PRO A 420 -26.76 -9.14 12.37
N ILE A 421 -26.45 -8.63 11.17
CA ILE A 421 -26.00 -7.24 11.03
C ILE A 421 -27.13 -6.33 11.50
N PRO A 422 -26.93 -5.48 12.54
CA PRO A 422 -27.95 -4.53 12.97
C PRO A 422 -28.40 -3.64 11.82
N GLN A 423 -29.70 -3.34 11.75
CA GLN A 423 -30.27 -2.52 10.67
C GLN A 423 -30.00 -1.02 10.83
N ASP A 424 -29.59 -0.60 12.02
CA ASP A 424 -29.30 0.77 12.41
C ASP A 424 -27.82 1.18 12.22
N LEU A 425 -26.99 0.27 11.69
CA LEU A 425 -25.59 0.59 11.39
C LEU A 425 -25.45 1.55 10.22
N GLU A 426 -24.45 2.43 10.29
CA GLU A 426 -24.07 3.22 9.12
C GLU A 426 -23.76 2.31 7.93
N GLU A 427 -24.17 2.75 6.71
CA GLU A 427 -24.04 1.96 5.48
C GLU A 427 -22.62 1.42 5.26
N GLY A 428 -21.59 2.21 5.56
CA GLY A 428 -20.20 1.80 5.45
C GLY A 428 -19.83 0.64 6.37
N GLU A 429 -20.31 0.63 7.62
CA GLU A 429 -20.09 -0.44 8.58
C GLU A 429 -20.87 -1.70 8.20
N ALA A 430 -22.13 -1.54 7.82
CA ALA A 430 -22.95 -2.65 7.34
C ALA A 430 -22.31 -3.33 6.12
N ARG A 431 -21.73 -2.56 5.20
CA ARG A 431 -20.98 -3.08 4.03
C ARG A 431 -19.74 -3.87 4.44
N ARG A 432 -18.94 -3.36 5.43
CA ARG A 432 -17.75 -4.06 5.93
C ARG A 432 -18.08 -5.38 6.59
N ARG A 433 -19.05 -5.39 7.52
CA ARG A 433 -19.53 -6.62 8.18
C ARG A 433 -20.12 -7.60 7.16
N GLY A 434 -20.87 -7.11 6.17
CA GLY A 434 -21.39 -7.92 5.07
C GLY A 434 -20.29 -8.56 4.22
N ARG A 435 -19.15 -7.88 4.01
CA ARG A 435 -18.00 -8.45 3.30
C ARG A 435 -17.40 -9.63 4.06
N PHE A 436 -17.16 -9.50 5.35
CA PHE A 436 -16.61 -10.58 6.17
C PHE A 436 -17.55 -11.80 6.19
N ARG A 437 -18.86 -11.58 6.32
CA ARG A 437 -19.85 -12.66 6.26
C ARG A 437 -19.82 -13.40 4.91
N ARG A 438 -19.92 -12.67 3.80
CA ARG A 438 -19.85 -13.30 2.47
C ARG A 438 -18.54 -14.05 2.23
N GLY A 439 -17.43 -13.57 2.79
CA GLY A 439 -16.16 -14.26 2.70
C GLY A 439 -16.15 -15.60 3.44
N ARG A 440 -16.89 -15.73 4.54
CA ARG A 440 -17.06 -17.01 5.27
C ARG A 440 -17.79 -18.08 4.45
N ASP A 441 -18.72 -17.66 3.59
CA ASP A 441 -19.48 -18.56 2.72
C ASP A 441 -18.66 -19.07 1.51
N ALA A 442 -17.41 -18.61 1.35
CA ALA A 442 -16.54 -19.04 0.28
C ALA A 442 -16.22 -20.55 0.40
N ARG A 443 -16.56 -21.31 -0.63
CA ARG A 443 -16.24 -22.74 -0.64
C ARG A 443 -14.75 -22.95 -0.81
N ALA A 444 -14.19 -23.93 -0.10
CA ALA A 444 -12.76 -24.28 -0.22
C ALA A 444 -12.31 -24.51 -1.68
N MET A 445 -13.17 -25.17 -2.50
CA MET A 445 -12.89 -25.36 -3.93
C MET A 445 -12.76 -24.07 -4.71
N ASP A 446 -13.63 -23.08 -4.42
CA ASP A 446 -13.61 -21.78 -5.11
C ASP A 446 -12.34 -21.01 -4.76
N TYR A 447 -11.93 -21.05 -3.48
CA TYR A 447 -10.68 -20.45 -3.02
C TYR A 447 -9.46 -21.08 -3.69
N VAL A 448 -9.35 -22.42 -3.69
CA VAL A 448 -8.23 -23.13 -4.33
C VAL A 448 -8.19 -22.84 -5.83
N ASN A 449 -9.32 -22.90 -6.52
CA ASN A 449 -9.40 -22.57 -7.94
C ASN A 449 -9.10 -21.09 -8.22
N GLY A 450 -9.49 -20.20 -7.32
CA GLY A 450 -9.12 -18.80 -7.37
C GLY A 450 -7.59 -18.60 -7.32
N GLN A 451 -6.89 -19.28 -6.41
CA GLN A 451 -5.42 -19.24 -6.34
C GLN A 451 -4.76 -19.80 -7.62
N ARG A 452 -5.30 -20.88 -8.21
CA ARG A 452 -4.83 -21.42 -9.49
C ARG A 452 -4.99 -20.41 -10.63
N ARG A 453 -6.16 -19.77 -10.73
CA ARG A 453 -6.41 -18.71 -11.73
C ARG A 453 -5.49 -17.53 -11.55
N ARG A 454 -5.24 -17.12 -10.30
CA ARG A 454 -4.34 -16.03 -9.98
C ARG A 454 -2.91 -16.32 -10.46
N LEU A 455 -2.41 -17.54 -10.29
CA LEU A 455 -1.08 -17.91 -10.81
C LEU A 455 -1.01 -17.81 -12.34
N ILE A 456 -2.04 -18.27 -13.06
CA ILE A 456 -2.15 -18.14 -14.51
C ILE A 456 -2.15 -16.64 -14.90
N PHE A 457 -2.91 -15.84 -14.16
CA PHE A 457 -3.00 -14.42 -14.37
C PHE A 457 -1.65 -13.70 -14.15
N MET A 458 -0.91 -14.07 -13.09
CA MET A 458 0.45 -13.54 -12.85
C MET A 458 1.39 -13.86 -14.02
N LYS A 459 1.26 -15.04 -14.64
CA LYS A 459 2.05 -15.38 -15.82
C LYS A 459 1.69 -14.55 -17.03
N ARG A 460 0.39 -14.33 -17.27
CA ARG A 460 -0.06 -13.43 -18.34
C ARG A 460 0.44 -12.00 -18.13
N MET A 461 0.48 -11.55 -16.89
CA MET A 461 1.06 -10.24 -16.58
C MET A 461 2.56 -10.21 -16.84
N GLN A 462 3.29 -11.29 -16.51
CA GLN A 462 4.71 -11.39 -16.84
C GLN A 462 4.95 -11.39 -18.35
N GLU A 463 4.10 -12.06 -19.14
CA GLU A 463 4.13 -12.05 -20.60
C GLU A 463 3.85 -10.64 -21.15
N ALA A 464 2.86 -9.92 -20.60
CA ALA A 464 2.57 -8.53 -20.97
C ALA A 464 3.72 -7.57 -20.62
N MET A 465 4.47 -7.86 -19.55
CA MET A 465 5.66 -7.10 -19.16
C MET A 465 6.92 -7.50 -19.95
N ASP A 466 6.86 -8.54 -20.78
CA ASP A 466 8.05 -8.93 -21.57
C ASP A 466 8.44 -7.79 -22.51
N GLY A 467 9.70 -7.39 -22.44
CA GLY A 467 10.20 -6.22 -23.17
C GLY A 467 10.05 -4.87 -22.47
N PHE A 468 9.45 -4.82 -21.27
CA PHE A 468 9.34 -3.60 -20.46
C PHE A 468 10.00 -3.77 -19.09
N ASP A 469 10.59 -2.70 -18.57
CA ASP A 469 11.06 -2.62 -17.18
C ASP A 469 9.97 -1.99 -16.29
N MET A 470 9.10 -1.17 -16.88
CA MET A 470 8.00 -0.48 -16.23
C MET A 470 6.99 0.07 -17.25
N PHE A 471 5.83 0.50 -16.75
CA PHE A 471 4.89 1.29 -17.55
C PHE A 471 4.25 2.42 -16.74
N VAL A 472 3.78 3.45 -17.46
CA VAL A 472 3.03 4.58 -16.92
C VAL A 472 1.55 4.35 -17.11
N SER A 473 0.75 4.55 -16.06
CA SER A 473 -0.72 4.47 -16.12
C SER A 473 -1.36 5.58 -15.28
N GLY A 474 -2.38 6.20 -15.83
CA GLY A 474 -3.18 7.19 -15.12
C GLY A 474 -3.96 6.59 -13.96
N SER A 475 -4.55 5.41 -14.12
CA SER A 475 -5.27 4.66 -13.07
C SER A 475 -4.32 3.94 -12.12
N GLY A 476 -3.11 3.56 -12.58
CA GLY A 476 -2.14 2.74 -11.86
C GLY A 476 -2.50 1.26 -11.84
N GLU A 477 -3.49 0.83 -12.62
CA GLU A 477 -3.92 -0.55 -12.72
C GLU A 477 -4.00 -1.25 -11.36
N VAL A 478 -4.65 -0.58 -10.39
CA VAL A 478 -4.60 -0.93 -8.96
C VAL A 478 -5.08 -2.36 -8.68
N GLY A 479 -6.16 -2.81 -9.36
CA GLY A 479 -6.66 -4.17 -9.23
C GLY A 479 -5.64 -5.18 -9.70
N LEU A 480 -5.23 -5.06 -10.97
CA LEU A 480 -4.26 -5.90 -11.65
C LEU A 480 -2.94 -6.02 -10.87
N THR A 481 -2.34 -4.88 -10.56
CA THR A 481 -0.98 -4.82 -10.00
C THR A 481 -0.91 -5.28 -8.53
N ASN A 482 -2.02 -5.20 -7.78
CA ASN A 482 -2.10 -5.79 -6.45
C ASN A 482 -2.30 -7.32 -6.49
N ASP A 483 -3.12 -7.81 -7.40
CA ASP A 483 -3.33 -9.26 -7.57
C ASP A 483 -2.07 -9.97 -8.05
N THR A 484 -1.21 -9.28 -8.78
CA THR A 484 0.05 -9.82 -9.32
C THR A 484 1.28 -9.48 -8.48
N GLY A 485 1.17 -8.55 -7.52
CA GLY A 485 2.25 -8.20 -6.59
C GLY A 485 3.27 -7.20 -7.13
N HIS A 486 3.03 -6.55 -8.28
CA HIS A 486 3.95 -5.59 -8.90
C HIS A 486 4.12 -4.31 -8.07
N PRO A 487 5.31 -3.69 -8.07
CA PRO A 487 5.54 -2.41 -7.39
C PRO A 487 4.91 -1.26 -8.17
N ALA A 488 4.57 -0.18 -7.45
CA ALA A 488 4.10 1.05 -8.05
C ALA A 488 4.60 2.28 -7.29
N THR A 489 4.97 3.33 -8.02
CA THR A 489 5.29 4.63 -7.43
C THR A 489 4.34 5.70 -7.98
N ILE A 490 3.95 6.62 -7.10
CA ILE A 490 3.04 7.72 -7.39
C ILE A 490 3.86 8.99 -7.54
N VAL A 491 3.59 9.75 -8.61
CA VAL A 491 4.31 10.98 -8.97
C VAL A 491 3.33 12.09 -9.27
N GLN A 492 3.55 13.26 -8.68
CA GLN A 492 2.84 14.49 -9.07
C GLN A 492 3.40 15.00 -10.39
N TYR A 493 2.52 15.35 -11.31
CA TYR A 493 2.94 15.85 -12.63
C TYR A 493 2.31 17.19 -13.03
N ASP A 494 1.27 17.64 -12.32
CA ASP A 494 0.60 18.91 -12.57
C ASP A 494 -0.36 19.27 -11.43
N PHE A 495 -1.12 20.36 -11.61
CA PHE A 495 -2.26 20.78 -10.80
C PHE A 495 -3.47 21.03 -11.66
N GLY A 496 -4.63 20.59 -11.23
CA GLY A 496 -5.90 20.76 -11.93
C GLY A 496 -7.07 21.07 -11.02
N VAL A 497 -8.12 21.67 -11.60
CA VAL A 497 -9.36 21.91 -10.86
C VAL A 497 -10.13 20.61 -10.77
N ARG A 498 -10.37 20.16 -9.56
CA ARG A 498 -11.21 19.02 -9.26
C ARG A 498 -12.63 19.49 -9.02
N ASN A 499 -13.61 18.73 -9.56
CA ASN A 499 -15.03 19.07 -9.49
C ASN A 499 -15.31 20.52 -9.94
N PRO A 500 -14.99 20.87 -11.22
CA PRO A 500 -15.13 22.25 -11.72
C PRO A 500 -16.57 22.78 -11.62
N ASP A 501 -17.56 21.88 -11.60
CA ASP A 501 -18.99 22.21 -11.48
C ASP A 501 -19.47 22.32 -10.03
N SER A 502 -18.59 22.16 -9.03
CA SER A 502 -18.96 22.33 -7.62
C SER A 502 -19.02 23.80 -7.23
N GLU A 503 -19.77 24.13 -6.17
CA GLU A 503 -19.81 25.49 -5.61
C GLU A 503 -18.45 25.98 -5.11
N THR A 504 -17.52 25.06 -4.83
CA THR A 504 -16.16 25.33 -4.35
C THR A 504 -15.13 24.52 -5.11
N PRO A 505 -14.86 24.85 -6.39
CA PRO A 505 -13.83 24.17 -7.15
C PRO A 505 -12.44 24.38 -6.50
N THR A 506 -11.71 23.30 -6.29
CA THR A 506 -10.40 23.35 -5.62
C THR A 506 -9.32 22.87 -6.58
N THR A 507 -8.24 23.67 -6.70
CA THR A 507 -7.04 23.25 -7.42
C THR A 507 -6.27 22.23 -6.57
N MET A 508 -6.05 21.06 -7.13
CA MET A 508 -5.45 19.91 -6.46
C MET A 508 -4.31 19.31 -7.29
N PRO A 509 -3.35 18.63 -6.64
CA PRO A 509 -2.31 17.93 -7.36
C PRO A 509 -2.89 16.86 -8.28
N LEU A 510 -2.40 16.81 -9.51
CA LEU A 510 -2.60 15.72 -10.44
C LEU A 510 -1.42 14.75 -10.32
N THR A 511 -1.73 13.46 -10.30
CA THR A 511 -0.74 12.40 -10.11
C THR A 511 -0.91 11.29 -11.11
N THR A 512 0.21 10.69 -11.48
CA THR A 512 0.24 9.45 -12.28
C THR A 512 0.96 8.35 -11.51
N THR A 513 0.96 7.16 -12.05
CA THR A 513 1.57 5.99 -11.45
C THR A 513 2.56 5.35 -12.42
N ILE A 514 3.75 5.03 -11.95
CA ILE A 514 4.70 4.17 -12.68
C ILE A 514 4.67 2.80 -12.01
N VAL A 515 4.31 1.79 -12.77
CA VAL A 515 4.28 0.39 -12.33
C VAL A 515 5.54 -0.31 -12.85
N GLY A 516 6.27 -0.99 -11.98
CA GLY A 516 7.49 -1.73 -12.33
C GLY A 516 7.25 -3.20 -12.59
N ASP A 517 8.17 -3.85 -13.27
CA ASP A 517 8.29 -5.30 -13.22
C ASP A 517 8.57 -5.77 -11.77
N LEU A 518 8.27 -7.02 -11.45
CA LEU A 518 8.48 -7.57 -10.11
C LEU A 518 9.94 -7.42 -9.68
N PHE A 519 10.14 -6.87 -8.48
CA PHE A 519 11.45 -6.55 -7.89
C PHE A 519 12.24 -5.42 -8.60
N ALA A 520 11.58 -4.63 -9.45
CA ALA A 520 12.15 -3.44 -10.06
C ALA A 520 11.78 -2.14 -9.31
N ASP A 521 11.68 -2.22 -7.98
CA ASP A 521 11.33 -1.10 -7.09
C ASP A 521 12.26 0.10 -7.25
N ASP A 522 13.57 -0.14 -7.46
CA ASP A 522 14.57 0.89 -7.70
C ASP A 522 14.41 1.55 -9.08
N LYS A 523 14.12 0.77 -10.13
CA LYS A 523 13.99 1.30 -11.49
C LYS A 523 12.85 2.32 -11.59
N ILE A 524 11.68 2.03 -11.01
CA ILE A 524 10.55 2.97 -11.02
C ILE A 524 10.84 4.23 -10.21
N LEU A 525 11.54 4.11 -9.07
CA LEU A 525 11.96 5.28 -8.29
C LEU A 525 13.03 6.09 -9.02
N ASN A 526 13.95 5.46 -9.74
CA ASN A 526 14.98 6.15 -10.53
C ASN A 526 14.34 7.04 -11.62
N VAL A 527 13.40 6.50 -12.40
CA VAL A 527 12.68 7.26 -13.44
C VAL A 527 11.81 8.35 -12.82
N ALA A 528 11.06 8.05 -11.77
CA ALA A 528 10.24 9.03 -11.06
C ALA A 528 11.10 10.17 -10.45
N HIS A 529 12.29 9.86 -9.93
CA HIS A 529 13.22 10.86 -9.42
C HIS A 529 13.80 11.74 -10.53
N ALA A 530 14.14 11.16 -11.67
CA ALA A 530 14.59 11.94 -12.84
C ALA A 530 13.53 12.97 -13.25
N PHE A 531 12.25 12.59 -13.32
CA PHE A 531 11.14 13.50 -13.56
C PHE A 531 11.06 14.61 -12.49
N GLN A 532 11.11 14.27 -11.20
CA GLN A 532 11.07 15.26 -10.12
C GLN A 532 12.30 16.18 -10.08
N SER A 533 13.43 15.77 -10.64
CA SER A 533 14.64 16.60 -10.69
C SER A 533 14.55 17.77 -11.67
N VAL A 534 13.59 17.73 -12.62
CA VAL A 534 13.36 18.76 -13.65
C VAL A 534 11.98 19.43 -13.52
N THR A 535 11.24 19.13 -12.45
CA THR A 535 9.92 19.70 -12.14
C THR A 535 9.85 20.16 -10.69
N ASP A 536 8.84 20.95 -10.33
CA ASP A 536 8.65 21.49 -8.98
C ASP A 536 7.28 21.20 -8.35
N TRP A 537 6.44 20.41 -9.02
CA TRP A 537 5.07 20.11 -8.59
C TRP A 537 5.02 19.54 -7.16
N HIS A 538 5.95 18.65 -6.83
CA HIS A 538 6.09 18.01 -5.51
C HIS A 538 6.57 18.95 -4.39
N LEU A 539 7.02 20.18 -4.72
CA LEU A 539 7.45 21.19 -3.75
C LEU A 539 6.29 22.07 -3.29
N ARG A 540 5.16 22.05 -4.00
CA ARG A 540 3.96 22.80 -3.62
C ARG A 540 3.31 22.16 -2.39
N ARG A 541 2.66 22.98 -1.60
CA ARG A 541 2.04 22.58 -0.33
C ARG A 541 0.61 23.09 -0.20
N PRO A 542 -0.27 22.37 0.53
CA PRO A 542 -1.61 22.86 0.80
C PRO A 542 -1.58 24.06 1.73
N THR A 543 -2.55 24.95 1.59
CA THR A 543 -2.81 26.02 2.56
C THR A 543 -3.86 25.52 3.54
N LEU A 544 -3.46 25.29 4.77
CA LEU A 544 -4.37 24.84 5.83
C LEU A 544 -5.08 26.07 6.46
N PRO A 545 -6.33 25.91 6.94
CA PRO A 545 -7.02 26.98 7.66
C PRO A 545 -6.25 27.40 8.90
N ASP A 546 -6.22 28.70 9.17
CA ASP A 546 -5.76 29.22 10.45
C ASP A 546 -6.71 28.81 11.57
N MET A 547 -6.16 28.41 12.73
CA MET A 547 -6.91 28.09 13.95
C MET A 547 -6.90 29.23 14.94
#